data_cde54e5d6b2a2926c05c5a6bca68184e
#
_entry.id   cde54e5d6b2a2926c05c5a6bca68184e
#
_cell.length_a   1.000
_cell.length_b   1.000
_cell.length_c   1.000
_cell.angle_alpha   90.00
_cell.angle_beta   90.00
_cell.angle_gamma   90.00
#
_symmetry.space_group_name_H-M   'P 1'
#
loop_
_entity.id
_entity.type
_entity.pdbx_description
1 polymer ?
#
loop_
_entity_poly.entity_id
_entity_poly.type
_entity_poly.pdbx_seq_one_letter_code
_entity_poly.pdbx_strand_id
1 'polypeptide(L)'
;MAETQTFQRPYILGIEGGGTRTTALLADARGREIQRATFGPGNLRLLDDRALGRLLRQVAKQFESPDAIGLGLAGARHTKDRARVQTAVSKIWKATPCKVTHDLEIALTGSGSQETAVLVLSGTGSCCFGKTSDGRTAKMGGWGHILGDKGSGFEIGLRALKAVVFYFDRDGTWSRLGESLLTATGTNEPDDLIDWVASADKHAVAALAPEVFAAAKKRARIARDILEGAAGMLAKDAVNCARKLAQKNKPVHFVLAGGVLRGQPAFARKVSQSIRERWPQATVQGQKHDGVWGAIELAKNLLKDAAQPITRSILSPQPSIHVPPTEQRNPRSMELDRLSLPAAVDLMLTEEQRATKAVRAEGKTIARLAGWVAKALANGGRLFYVGAGTSGRLGVLDASECPPTFRARPEQVQGIIAGGPQALTQAIEGAEDDADAGGRAIQYRGVN
;
A
#
# COMPACT_ATOMS: atom_id res chain seq x y z
N MET A 1 4.14 -20.38 44.74
CA MET A 1 5.32 -19.58 44.41
C MET A 1 5.22 -19.28 42.90
N ALA A 2 5.00 -18.04 42.51
CA ALA A 2 4.99 -17.69 41.09
C ALA A 2 6.44 -17.74 40.57
N GLU A 3 6.71 -18.60 39.59
CA GLU A 3 8.00 -18.59 38.92
C GLU A 3 8.23 -17.22 38.29
N THR A 4 9.24 -16.52 38.78
CA THR A 4 9.69 -15.25 38.20
C THR A 4 10.23 -15.55 36.79
N GLN A 5 9.43 -15.35 35.76
CA GLN A 5 9.87 -15.52 34.38
C GLN A 5 11.00 -14.52 34.10
N THR A 6 12.20 -15.02 33.96
CA THR A 6 13.37 -14.23 33.53
C THR A 6 13.33 -14.06 32.01
N PHE A 7 13.11 -12.79 31.58
CA PHE A 7 13.17 -12.44 30.16
C PHE A 7 14.61 -12.20 29.72
N GLN A 8 14.96 -12.59 28.50
CA GLN A 8 16.32 -12.50 27.99
C GLN A 8 16.42 -11.51 26.83
N ARG A 9 17.41 -10.63 26.88
CA ARG A 9 17.75 -9.76 25.74
C ARG A 9 18.20 -10.61 24.54
N PRO A 10 18.07 -10.15 23.27
CA PRO A 10 17.61 -8.78 22.92
C PRO A 10 16.09 -8.60 23.08
N TYR A 11 15.70 -7.38 23.44
CA TYR A 11 14.32 -6.94 23.50
C TYR A 11 13.87 -6.36 22.16
N ILE A 12 12.74 -6.81 21.68
CA ILE A 12 12.22 -6.46 20.37
C ILE A 12 10.88 -5.77 20.52
N LEU A 13 10.77 -4.57 19.97
CA LEU A 13 9.54 -3.79 19.98
C LEU A 13 8.84 -3.89 18.62
N GLY A 14 7.61 -4.40 18.62
CA GLY A 14 6.69 -4.36 17.48
C GLY A 14 5.65 -3.26 17.67
N ILE A 15 5.33 -2.52 16.62
CA ILE A 15 4.30 -1.48 16.61
C ILE A 15 3.39 -1.68 15.40
N GLU A 16 2.09 -1.84 15.64
CA GLU A 16 1.03 -1.92 14.63
C GLU A 16 0.10 -0.71 14.78
N GLY A 17 0.03 0.18 13.79
CA GLY A 17 -0.84 1.36 13.80
C GLY A 17 -1.95 1.28 12.78
N GLY A 18 -3.18 1.30 13.25
CA GLY A 18 -4.40 1.31 12.44
C GLY A 18 -5.18 2.61 12.50
N GLY A 19 -6.39 2.61 11.90
CA GLY A 19 -7.27 3.80 11.86
C GLY A 19 -7.81 4.24 13.22
N THR A 20 -8.00 3.30 14.14
CA THR A 20 -8.64 3.55 15.46
C THR A 20 -7.68 3.42 16.63
N ARG A 21 -6.63 2.60 16.51
CA ARG A 21 -5.69 2.31 17.59
C ARG A 21 -4.31 1.95 17.06
N THR A 22 -3.32 2.09 17.94
CA THR A 22 -1.96 1.58 17.78
C THR A 22 -1.69 0.56 18.87
N THR A 23 -1.24 -0.63 18.50
CA THR A 23 -0.80 -1.66 19.45
C THR A 23 0.72 -1.72 19.44
N ALA A 24 1.34 -1.67 20.61
CA ALA A 24 2.78 -1.91 20.76
C ALA A 24 2.99 -3.13 21.66
N LEU A 25 4.00 -3.94 21.33
CA LEU A 25 4.35 -5.19 21.98
C LEU A 25 5.86 -5.26 22.14
N LEU A 26 6.33 -5.47 23.34
CA LEU A 26 7.72 -5.82 23.66
C LEU A 26 7.83 -7.33 23.85
N ALA A 27 8.74 -7.97 23.14
CA ALA A 27 9.04 -9.39 23.26
C ALA A 27 10.52 -9.62 23.55
N ASP A 28 10.85 -10.78 24.16
CA ASP A 28 12.23 -11.20 24.39
C ASP A 28 12.83 -11.93 23.16
N ALA A 29 14.09 -12.29 23.24
CA ALA A 29 14.82 -13.03 22.20
C ALA A 29 14.12 -14.32 21.75
N ARG A 30 13.41 -14.99 22.66
CA ARG A 30 12.66 -16.22 22.38
C ARG A 30 11.27 -15.96 21.77
N GLY A 31 10.87 -14.69 21.64
CA GLY A 31 9.55 -14.30 21.14
C GLY A 31 8.43 -14.43 22.18
N ARG A 32 8.75 -14.40 23.48
CA ARG A 32 7.75 -14.34 24.53
C ARG A 32 7.34 -12.90 24.78
N GLU A 33 6.05 -12.66 24.94
CA GLU A 33 5.50 -11.35 25.24
C GLU A 33 5.96 -10.92 26.65
N ILE A 34 6.60 -9.75 26.73
CA ILE A 34 6.99 -9.11 27.98
C ILE A 34 5.92 -8.13 28.42
N GLN A 35 5.52 -7.27 27.50
CA GLN A 35 4.57 -6.19 27.75
C GLN A 35 3.82 -5.81 26.48
N ARG A 36 2.54 -5.49 26.64
CA ARG A 36 1.68 -4.98 25.56
C ARG A 36 0.95 -3.72 26.02
N ALA A 37 0.81 -2.76 25.12
CA ALA A 37 0.03 -1.55 25.37
C ALA A 37 -0.69 -1.09 24.10
N THR A 38 -1.77 -0.32 24.31
CA THR A 38 -2.59 0.23 23.23
C THR A 38 -2.63 1.75 23.37
N PHE A 39 -2.51 2.44 22.24
CA PHE A 39 -2.49 3.89 22.10
C PHE A 39 -3.53 4.36 21.09
N GLY A 40 -3.66 5.65 20.91
CA GLY A 40 -4.55 6.26 19.91
C GLY A 40 -4.26 5.85 18.47
N PRO A 41 -4.97 6.42 17.49
CA PRO A 41 -4.83 6.09 16.07
C PRO A 41 -3.40 6.20 15.56
N GLY A 42 -2.96 5.26 14.71
CA GLY A 42 -1.63 5.20 14.08
C GLY A 42 -1.66 5.28 12.56
N ASN A 43 -2.78 5.71 11.96
CA ASN A 43 -2.88 5.86 10.52
C ASN A 43 -2.21 7.16 10.07
N LEU A 44 -1.18 7.07 9.24
CA LEU A 44 -0.40 8.20 8.74
C LEU A 44 -1.21 9.24 7.94
N ARG A 45 -2.39 8.86 7.44
CA ARG A 45 -3.30 9.80 6.77
C ARG A 45 -3.99 10.77 7.75
N LEU A 46 -4.03 10.39 9.03
CA LEU A 46 -4.68 11.15 10.10
C LEU A 46 -3.67 11.86 11.01
N LEU A 47 -2.38 11.59 10.85
CA LEU A 47 -1.32 12.10 11.72
C LEU A 47 -0.40 13.06 10.95
N ASP A 48 -0.27 14.27 11.47
CA ASP A 48 0.85 15.15 11.10
C ASP A 48 2.16 14.69 11.79
N ASP A 49 3.29 15.34 11.50
CA ASP A 49 4.59 14.96 12.06
C ASP A 49 4.66 15.16 13.59
N ARG A 50 3.95 16.16 14.10
CA ARG A 50 3.90 16.43 15.53
C ARG A 50 3.10 15.34 16.27
N ALA A 51 1.97 14.94 15.72
CA ALA A 51 1.11 13.89 16.27
C ALA A 51 1.81 12.52 16.21
N LEU A 52 2.46 12.18 15.08
CA LEU A 52 3.29 10.98 14.95
C LEU A 52 4.40 10.96 16.00
N GLY A 53 5.14 12.06 16.16
CA GLY A 53 6.18 12.18 17.16
C GLY A 53 5.66 12.08 18.60
N ARG A 54 4.44 12.59 18.90
CA ARG A 54 3.81 12.40 20.22
C ARG A 54 3.47 10.94 20.48
N LEU A 55 2.84 10.26 19.50
CA LEU A 55 2.48 8.85 19.60
C LEU A 55 3.72 7.98 19.86
N LEU A 56 4.78 8.14 19.07
CA LEU A 56 6.01 7.36 19.24
C LEU A 56 6.71 7.64 20.58
N ARG A 57 6.70 8.88 21.08
CA ARG A 57 7.20 9.20 22.43
C ARG A 57 6.37 8.57 23.55
N GLN A 58 5.05 8.48 23.39
CA GLN A 58 4.20 7.77 24.35
C GLN A 58 4.55 6.29 24.39
N VAL A 59 4.76 5.66 23.24
CA VAL A 59 5.24 4.27 23.16
C VAL A 59 6.59 4.15 23.85
N ALA A 60 7.57 5.01 23.54
CA ALA A 60 8.91 4.95 24.15
C ALA A 60 8.92 5.09 25.67
N LYS A 61 8.00 5.87 26.23
CA LYS A 61 7.87 6.03 27.69
C LYS A 61 7.28 4.79 28.40
N GLN A 62 6.52 3.99 27.66
CA GLN A 62 5.80 2.85 28.22
C GLN A 62 6.65 1.57 28.24
N PHE A 63 7.65 1.45 27.39
CA PHE A 63 8.43 0.24 27.21
C PHE A 63 9.91 0.46 27.53
N GLU A 64 10.59 -0.59 27.97
CA GLU A 64 12.05 -0.61 28.06
C GLU A 64 12.69 -0.40 26.69
N SER A 65 13.93 0.11 26.67
CA SER A 65 14.68 0.37 25.45
C SER A 65 14.85 -0.92 24.65
N PRO A 66 14.30 -0.99 23.43
CA PRO A 66 14.42 -2.16 22.57
C PRO A 66 15.79 -2.20 21.87
N ASP A 67 16.23 -3.42 21.54
CA ASP A 67 17.43 -3.67 20.75
C ASP A 67 17.12 -3.66 19.23
N ALA A 68 15.85 -3.85 18.84
CA ALA A 68 15.36 -3.67 17.48
C ALA A 68 13.86 -3.28 17.47
N ILE A 69 13.44 -2.57 16.42
CA ILE A 69 12.07 -2.09 16.28
C ILE A 69 11.51 -2.45 14.91
N GLY A 70 10.30 -3.03 14.89
CA GLY A 70 9.50 -3.23 13.68
C GLY A 70 8.23 -2.40 13.75
N LEU A 71 7.90 -1.68 12.69
CA LEU A 71 6.67 -0.91 12.60
C LEU A 71 5.89 -1.24 11.33
N GLY A 72 4.58 -1.45 11.50
CA GLY A 72 3.63 -1.53 10.41
C GLY A 72 2.49 -0.54 10.63
N LEU A 73 2.45 0.54 9.85
CA LEU A 73 1.47 1.60 10.03
C LEU A 73 0.53 1.70 8.82
N ALA A 74 -0.77 1.81 9.07
CA ALA A 74 -1.74 2.14 8.05
C ALA A 74 -1.34 3.46 7.37
N GLY A 75 -1.36 3.49 6.04
CA GLY A 75 -0.94 4.66 5.28
C GLY A 75 0.54 4.69 4.90
N ALA A 76 1.42 3.84 5.46
CA ALA A 76 2.85 3.77 5.13
C ALA A 76 3.12 3.04 3.79
N ARG A 77 2.41 3.41 2.73
CA ARG A 77 2.44 2.69 1.45
C ARG A 77 3.63 3.07 0.58
N HIS A 78 3.97 4.36 0.55
CA HIS A 78 5.03 4.88 -0.31
C HIS A 78 6.35 5.00 0.44
N THR A 79 7.45 5.00 -0.28
CA THR A 79 8.80 5.16 0.28
C THR A 79 8.92 6.42 1.12
N LYS A 80 8.33 7.55 0.68
CA LYS A 80 8.28 8.80 1.43
C LYS A 80 7.55 8.67 2.77
N ASP A 81 6.44 7.92 2.81
CA ASP A 81 5.69 7.70 4.05
C ASP A 81 6.54 6.90 5.05
N ARG A 82 7.24 5.86 4.57
CA ARG A 82 8.15 5.04 5.38
C ARG A 82 9.36 5.84 5.86
N ALA A 83 9.96 6.66 4.99
CA ALA A 83 11.06 7.55 5.34
C ALA A 83 10.66 8.58 6.42
N ARG A 84 9.46 9.16 6.31
CA ARG A 84 8.88 10.04 7.33
C ARG A 84 8.81 9.37 8.69
N VAL A 85 8.32 8.14 8.75
CA VAL A 85 8.26 7.35 10.01
C VAL A 85 9.65 7.02 10.51
N GLN A 86 10.56 6.59 9.63
CA GLN A 86 11.94 6.28 9.97
C GLN A 86 12.65 7.49 10.61
N THR A 87 12.46 8.68 10.06
CA THR A 87 12.99 9.94 10.62
C THR A 87 12.38 10.24 12.00
N ALA A 88 11.09 9.97 12.21
CA ALA A 88 10.47 10.17 13.51
C ALA A 88 11.00 9.17 14.56
N VAL A 89 11.21 7.91 14.18
CA VAL A 89 11.76 6.85 15.03
C VAL A 89 13.20 7.17 15.42
N SER A 90 14.07 7.56 14.49
CA SER A 90 15.49 7.83 14.74
C SER A 90 15.73 9.01 15.70
N LYS A 91 14.77 9.95 15.80
CA LYS A 91 14.81 11.03 16.79
C LYS A 91 14.58 10.55 18.21
N ILE A 92 13.94 9.40 18.40
CA ILE A 92 13.55 8.87 19.71
C ILE A 92 14.49 7.73 20.12
N TRP A 93 14.73 6.78 19.22
CA TRP A 93 15.61 5.62 19.40
C TRP A 93 16.84 5.74 18.45
N LYS A 94 17.80 6.59 18.84
CA LYS A 94 18.89 7.06 18.00
C LYS A 94 19.79 5.96 17.41
N ALA A 95 20.03 4.88 18.12
CA ALA A 95 20.93 3.80 17.73
C ALA A 95 20.25 2.46 17.49
N THR A 96 18.91 2.38 17.62
CA THR A 96 18.18 1.14 17.52
C THR A 96 17.81 0.86 16.05
N PRO A 97 18.22 -0.30 15.50
CA PRO A 97 17.83 -0.68 14.15
C PRO A 97 16.31 -0.79 14.03
N CYS A 98 15.78 -0.22 12.95
CA CYS A 98 14.33 -0.11 12.76
C CYS A 98 13.92 -0.48 11.34
N LYS A 99 12.87 -1.28 11.19
CA LYS A 99 12.19 -1.59 9.93
C LYS A 99 10.79 -1.04 9.92
N VAL A 100 10.50 -0.16 8.96
CA VAL A 100 9.18 0.43 8.75
C VAL A 100 8.54 -0.16 7.51
N THR A 101 7.28 -0.58 7.65
CA THR A 101 6.44 -1.04 6.54
C THR A 101 4.97 -0.65 6.77
N HIS A 102 4.05 -1.16 5.96
CA HIS A 102 2.62 -0.93 6.14
C HIS A 102 1.94 -2.07 6.94
N ASP A 103 0.77 -1.77 7.47
CA ASP A 103 -0.06 -2.65 8.32
C ASP A 103 -0.38 -4.02 7.68
N LEU A 104 -0.65 -4.06 6.38
CA LEU A 104 -0.95 -5.32 5.67
C LEU A 104 0.27 -6.25 5.57
N GLU A 105 1.47 -5.70 5.43
CA GLU A 105 2.68 -6.50 5.34
C GLU A 105 3.00 -7.17 6.67
N ILE A 106 2.92 -6.44 7.79
CA ILE A 106 3.11 -7.06 9.12
C ILE A 106 2.03 -8.09 9.43
N ALA A 107 0.78 -7.83 9.04
CA ALA A 107 -0.31 -8.79 9.21
C ALA A 107 -0.06 -10.10 8.45
N LEU A 108 0.55 -10.03 7.27
CA LEU A 108 0.95 -11.21 6.48
C LEU A 108 2.20 -11.88 7.06
N THR A 109 3.22 -11.11 7.45
CA THR A 109 4.48 -11.64 8.03
C THR A 109 4.21 -12.43 9.31
N GLY A 110 3.30 -11.96 10.16
CA GLY A 110 2.89 -12.66 11.38
C GLY A 110 2.21 -14.03 11.15
N SER A 111 1.87 -14.37 9.91
CA SER A 111 1.33 -15.69 9.55
C SER A 111 2.39 -16.80 9.40
N GLY A 112 3.68 -16.45 9.35
CA GLY A 112 4.81 -17.38 9.28
C GLY A 112 4.99 -18.08 7.92
N SER A 113 4.31 -17.64 6.86
CA SER A 113 4.46 -18.25 5.53
C SER A 113 5.74 -17.77 4.85
N GLN A 114 6.58 -18.71 4.40
CA GLN A 114 7.77 -18.47 3.60
C GLN A 114 7.51 -18.60 2.08
N GLU A 115 6.31 -19.02 1.69
CA GLU A 115 5.87 -19.19 0.30
C GLU A 115 5.04 -18.00 -0.16
N THR A 116 4.54 -18.08 -1.40
CA THR A 116 3.58 -17.07 -1.90
C THR A 116 2.33 -17.05 -1.03
N ALA A 117 2.08 -15.94 -0.37
CA ALA A 117 0.95 -15.78 0.54
C ALA A 117 0.10 -14.56 0.22
N VAL A 118 -1.21 -14.66 0.50
CA VAL A 118 -2.20 -13.59 0.31
C VAL A 118 -3.00 -13.40 1.60
N LEU A 119 -2.87 -12.23 2.20
CA LEU A 119 -3.74 -11.76 3.28
C LEU A 119 -5.09 -11.36 2.68
N VAL A 120 -6.17 -11.89 3.27
CA VAL A 120 -7.56 -11.55 2.96
C VAL A 120 -8.14 -10.86 4.17
N LEU A 121 -8.15 -9.53 4.14
CA LEU A 121 -8.60 -8.71 5.26
C LEU A 121 -10.06 -8.31 5.08
N SER A 122 -10.91 -8.61 6.07
CA SER A 122 -12.27 -8.08 6.19
C SER A 122 -12.57 -7.66 7.64
N GLY A 123 -12.73 -6.37 7.81
CA GLY A 123 -13.14 -5.66 9.03
C GLY A 123 -14.13 -4.57 8.65
N THR A 124 -13.98 -3.34 9.18
CA THR A 124 -14.75 -2.17 8.74
C THR A 124 -14.62 -1.93 7.22
N GLY A 125 -13.42 -2.10 6.66
CA GLY A 125 -13.13 -2.16 5.23
C GLY A 125 -12.57 -3.52 4.84
N SER A 126 -12.20 -3.68 3.55
CA SER A 126 -11.57 -4.91 3.07
C SER A 126 -10.42 -4.63 2.09
N CYS A 127 -9.47 -5.55 2.07
CA CYS A 127 -8.34 -5.50 1.16
C CYS A 127 -7.66 -6.88 1.08
N CYS A 128 -7.14 -7.24 -0.08
CA CYS A 128 -6.25 -8.37 -0.22
C CYS A 128 -4.84 -7.85 -0.53
N PHE A 129 -3.84 -8.39 0.17
CA PHE A 129 -2.43 -8.07 -0.03
C PHE A 129 -1.64 -9.36 -0.11
N GLY A 130 -0.82 -9.52 -1.13
CA GLY A 130 -0.01 -10.71 -1.31
C GLY A 130 1.47 -10.39 -1.46
N LYS A 131 2.30 -11.37 -1.08
CA LYS A 131 3.76 -11.31 -1.18
C LYS A 131 4.31 -12.68 -1.55
N THR A 132 5.32 -12.71 -2.42
CA THR A 132 6.08 -13.90 -2.79
C THR A 132 7.35 -14.02 -1.95
N SER A 133 7.98 -15.19 -1.94
CA SER A 133 9.28 -15.41 -1.28
C SER A 133 10.40 -14.53 -1.82
N ASP A 134 10.36 -14.18 -3.12
CA ASP A 134 11.31 -13.27 -3.77
C ASP A 134 10.99 -11.78 -3.55
N GLY A 135 9.96 -11.46 -2.75
CA GLY A 135 9.62 -10.10 -2.32
C GLY A 135 8.66 -9.34 -3.24
N ARG A 136 8.20 -9.91 -4.36
CA ARG A 136 7.16 -9.26 -5.19
C ARG A 136 5.87 -9.14 -4.41
N THR A 137 5.16 -8.04 -4.56
CA THR A 137 3.91 -7.77 -3.87
C THR A 137 2.77 -7.49 -4.83
N ALA A 138 1.54 -7.80 -4.40
CA ALA A 138 0.32 -7.45 -5.13
C ALA A 138 -0.77 -7.02 -4.15
N LYS A 139 -1.70 -6.23 -4.66
CA LYS A 139 -2.84 -5.75 -3.89
C LYS A 139 -4.11 -5.78 -4.74
N MET A 140 -5.25 -6.11 -4.08
CA MET A 140 -6.60 -5.97 -4.61
C MET A 140 -7.50 -5.32 -3.55
N GLY A 141 -8.34 -4.37 -3.95
CA GLY A 141 -9.18 -3.61 -3.04
C GLY A 141 -8.42 -2.57 -2.21
N GLY A 142 -9.00 -2.15 -1.07
CA GLY A 142 -8.44 -1.10 -0.21
C GLY A 142 -8.48 0.30 -0.84
N TRP A 143 -9.51 0.58 -1.65
CA TRP A 143 -9.79 1.89 -2.27
C TRP A 143 -10.73 2.75 -1.43
N GLY A 144 -11.06 2.29 -0.21
CA GLY A 144 -12.06 2.92 0.65
C GLY A 144 -13.48 2.45 0.35
N HIS A 145 -14.41 2.91 1.19
CA HIS A 145 -15.77 2.37 1.21
C HIS A 145 -16.64 2.76 0.01
N ILE A 146 -16.30 3.85 -0.68
CA ILE A 146 -17.05 4.30 -1.87
C ILE A 146 -16.62 3.51 -3.11
N LEU A 147 -15.32 3.29 -3.31
CA LEU A 147 -14.77 2.68 -4.53
C LEU A 147 -14.43 1.19 -4.37
N GLY A 148 -14.47 0.66 -3.15
CA GLY A 148 -14.00 -0.68 -2.85
C GLY A 148 -14.68 -1.31 -1.65
N ASP A 149 -13.85 -1.91 -0.78
CA ASP A 149 -14.25 -2.56 0.48
C ASP A 149 -15.26 -3.70 0.34
N LYS A 150 -15.23 -4.44 -0.78
CA LYS A 150 -16.12 -5.57 -1.07
C LYS A 150 -16.00 -6.67 -0.02
N GLY A 151 -17.14 -7.12 0.52
CA GLY A 151 -17.18 -8.13 1.56
C GLY A 151 -16.72 -7.65 2.94
N SER A 152 -16.62 -6.33 3.16
CA SER A 152 -16.38 -5.72 4.46
C SER A 152 -17.65 -5.57 5.29
N GLY A 153 -17.49 -5.24 6.58
CA GLY A 153 -18.63 -4.88 7.45
C GLY A 153 -19.42 -3.69 6.91
N PHE A 154 -18.72 -2.67 6.38
CA PHE A 154 -19.37 -1.53 5.74
C PHE A 154 -20.25 -1.96 4.56
N GLU A 155 -19.71 -2.73 3.64
CA GLU A 155 -20.49 -3.17 2.46
C GLU A 155 -21.67 -4.07 2.86
N ILE A 156 -21.48 -4.98 3.82
CA ILE A 156 -22.54 -5.84 4.34
C ILE A 156 -23.66 -5.00 4.95
N GLY A 157 -23.34 -4.03 5.81
CA GLY A 157 -24.29 -3.10 6.42
C GLY A 157 -25.04 -2.25 5.39
N LEU A 158 -24.31 -1.65 4.45
CA LEU A 158 -24.88 -0.84 3.38
C LEU A 158 -25.81 -1.65 2.47
N ARG A 159 -25.43 -2.87 2.12
CA ARG A 159 -26.29 -3.77 1.33
C ARG A 159 -27.57 -4.15 2.10
N ALA A 160 -27.46 -4.32 3.41
CA ALA A 160 -28.62 -4.61 4.22
C ALA A 160 -29.61 -3.43 4.24
N LEU A 161 -29.13 -2.20 4.45
CA LEU A 161 -29.96 -1.00 4.36
C LEU A 161 -30.65 -0.88 3.00
N LYS A 162 -29.90 -1.00 1.91
CA LYS A 162 -30.44 -0.95 0.56
C LYS A 162 -31.46 -2.07 0.29
N ALA A 163 -31.22 -3.27 0.80
CA ALA A 163 -32.11 -4.39 0.56
C ALA A 163 -33.45 -4.26 1.33
N VAL A 164 -33.38 -3.82 2.60
CA VAL A 164 -34.66 -3.67 3.38
C VAL A 164 -35.55 -2.58 2.81
N VAL A 165 -34.95 -1.45 2.37
CA VAL A 165 -35.68 -0.36 1.70
C VAL A 165 -36.25 -0.84 0.37
N PHE A 166 -35.47 -1.50 -0.48
CA PHE A 166 -35.94 -2.03 -1.77
C PHE A 166 -37.11 -3.00 -1.63
N TYR A 167 -37.07 -3.91 -0.66
CA TYR A 167 -38.18 -4.85 -0.43
C TYR A 167 -39.38 -4.17 0.18
N PHE A 168 -39.20 -3.15 1.01
CA PHE A 168 -40.30 -2.35 1.55
C PHE A 168 -41.03 -1.57 0.44
N ASP A 169 -40.29 -0.90 -0.44
CA ASP A 169 -40.86 -0.19 -1.59
C ASP A 169 -41.64 -1.12 -2.52
N ARG A 170 -41.14 -2.34 -2.72
CA ARG A 170 -41.75 -3.32 -3.62
C ARG A 170 -42.98 -4.00 -3.01
N ASP A 171 -42.87 -4.42 -1.75
CA ASP A 171 -43.84 -5.35 -1.11
C ASP A 171 -44.72 -4.65 -0.07
N GLY A 172 -44.45 -3.40 0.29
CA GLY A 172 -45.16 -2.64 1.33
C GLY A 172 -45.01 -3.22 2.76
N THR A 173 -44.09 -4.17 2.95
CA THR A 173 -43.90 -4.86 4.24
C THR A 173 -42.50 -4.67 4.76
N TRP A 174 -42.36 -4.12 5.97
CA TRP A 174 -41.06 -3.97 6.62
C TRP A 174 -40.62 -5.34 7.16
N SER A 175 -39.39 -5.72 6.80
CA SER A 175 -38.87 -7.03 7.15
C SER A 175 -38.31 -7.08 8.57
N ARG A 176 -38.20 -8.29 9.18
CA ARG A 176 -37.54 -8.47 10.47
C ARG A 176 -36.09 -8.01 10.50
N LEU A 177 -35.36 -8.09 9.36
CA LEU A 177 -34.04 -7.52 9.25
C LEU A 177 -34.10 -5.98 9.33
N GLY A 178 -35.12 -5.39 8.68
CA GLY A 178 -35.38 -3.95 8.78
C GLY A 178 -35.62 -3.49 10.22
N GLU A 179 -36.45 -4.22 10.98
CA GLU A 179 -36.66 -3.93 12.43
C GLU A 179 -35.38 -4.00 13.24
N SER A 180 -34.53 -5.02 12.98
CA SER A 180 -33.19 -5.11 13.63
C SER A 180 -32.33 -3.94 13.28
N LEU A 181 -32.37 -3.46 12.04
CA LEU A 181 -31.57 -2.29 11.61
C LEU A 181 -32.09 -1.00 12.23
N LEU A 182 -33.43 -0.76 12.32
CA LEU A 182 -33.98 0.40 13.04
C LEU A 182 -33.53 0.41 14.50
N THR A 183 -33.62 -0.74 15.16
CA THR A 183 -33.14 -0.89 16.54
C THR A 183 -31.67 -0.57 16.67
N ALA A 184 -30.82 -1.07 15.76
CA ALA A 184 -29.38 -0.86 15.79
C ALA A 184 -28.97 0.59 15.46
N THR A 185 -29.76 1.30 14.68
CA THR A 185 -29.56 2.72 14.34
C THR A 185 -30.16 3.68 15.38
N GLY A 186 -31.04 3.18 16.28
CA GLY A 186 -31.78 4.00 17.23
C GLY A 186 -32.88 4.84 16.56
N THR A 187 -33.39 4.39 15.40
CA THR A 187 -34.47 5.02 14.65
C THR A 187 -35.78 4.26 14.88
N ASN A 188 -36.94 4.94 14.71
CA ASN A 188 -38.25 4.38 14.97
C ASN A 188 -38.99 3.93 13.71
N GLU A 189 -38.79 4.67 12.62
CA GLU A 189 -39.50 4.46 11.35
C GLU A 189 -38.53 4.29 10.18
N PRO A 190 -38.94 3.62 9.08
CA PRO A 190 -38.10 3.45 7.90
C PRO A 190 -37.52 4.78 7.33
N ASP A 191 -38.33 5.84 7.33
CA ASP A 191 -37.97 7.15 6.79
C ASP A 191 -36.83 7.83 7.59
N ASP A 192 -36.72 7.56 8.90
CA ASP A 192 -35.64 8.06 9.74
C ASP A 192 -34.25 7.57 9.26
N LEU A 193 -34.18 6.46 8.52
CA LEU A 193 -32.93 5.95 7.96
C LEU A 193 -32.31 6.91 6.94
N ILE A 194 -33.09 7.81 6.33
CA ILE A 194 -32.58 8.81 5.37
C ILE A 194 -31.61 9.75 6.09
N ASP A 195 -32.04 10.34 7.20
CA ASP A 195 -31.23 11.27 7.99
C ASP A 195 -30.09 10.55 8.71
N TRP A 196 -30.36 9.34 9.19
CA TRP A 196 -29.32 8.53 9.82
C TRP A 196 -28.18 8.22 8.82
N VAL A 197 -28.48 7.74 7.61
CA VAL A 197 -27.47 7.43 6.59
C VAL A 197 -26.74 8.67 6.13
N ALA A 198 -27.41 9.82 6.02
CA ALA A 198 -26.80 11.09 5.63
C ALA A 198 -25.72 11.56 6.63
N SER A 199 -25.87 11.22 7.92
CA SER A 199 -24.96 11.59 9.00
C SER A 199 -23.99 10.48 9.43
N ALA A 200 -24.26 9.23 9.05
CA ALA A 200 -23.51 8.07 9.49
C ALA A 200 -22.12 8.01 8.87
N ASP A 201 -21.10 7.84 9.69
CA ASP A 201 -19.77 7.55 9.21
C ASP A 201 -19.59 6.08 8.77
N LYS A 202 -18.44 5.77 8.20
CA LYS A 202 -18.12 4.42 7.75
C LYS A 202 -18.20 3.38 8.87
N HIS A 203 -17.89 3.73 10.11
CA HIS A 203 -17.89 2.82 11.24
C HIS A 203 -19.31 2.51 11.70
N ALA A 204 -20.17 3.51 11.72
CA ALA A 204 -21.59 3.35 12.04
C ALA A 204 -22.28 2.38 11.08
N VAL A 205 -22.09 2.55 9.77
CA VAL A 205 -22.65 1.61 8.78
C VAL A 205 -22.06 0.21 8.92
N ALA A 206 -20.76 0.08 9.16
CA ALA A 206 -20.11 -1.23 9.37
C ALA A 206 -20.62 -1.93 10.65
N ALA A 207 -21.03 -1.18 11.66
CA ALA A 207 -21.60 -1.70 12.91
C ALA A 207 -22.97 -2.40 12.71
N LEU A 208 -23.62 -2.23 11.58
CA LEU A 208 -24.87 -2.93 11.23
C LEU A 208 -24.61 -4.37 10.72
N ALA A 209 -23.38 -4.72 10.35
CA ALA A 209 -23.10 -6.07 9.85
C ALA A 209 -23.47 -7.21 10.83
N PRO A 210 -23.29 -7.11 12.16
CA PRO A 210 -23.74 -8.10 13.12
C PRO A 210 -25.22 -8.46 13.00
N GLU A 211 -26.09 -7.50 12.71
CA GLU A 211 -27.53 -7.73 12.53
C GLU A 211 -27.80 -8.61 11.31
N VAL A 212 -27.05 -8.41 10.24
CA VAL A 212 -27.14 -9.24 9.03
C VAL A 212 -26.70 -10.68 9.34
N PHE A 213 -25.63 -10.87 10.09
CA PHE A 213 -25.17 -12.21 10.51
C PHE A 213 -26.20 -12.87 11.45
N ALA A 214 -26.79 -12.12 12.36
CA ALA A 214 -27.85 -12.63 13.26
C ALA A 214 -29.10 -13.05 12.48
N ALA A 215 -29.54 -12.25 11.52
CA ALA A 215 -30.67 -12.56 10.65
C ALA A 215 -30.41 -13.81 9.77
N ALA A 216 -29.18 -13.94 9.24
CA ALA A 216 -28.80 -15.10 8.45
C ALA A 216 -28.80 -16.40 9.26
N LYS A 217 -28.39 -16.38 10.54
CA LYS A 217 -28.51 -17.50 11.48
C LYS A 217 -29.95 -17.92 11.68
N LYS A 218 -30.89 -16.95 11.69
CA LYS A 218 -32.35 -17.19 11.74
C LYS A 218 -32.95 -17.54 10.36
N ARG A 219 -32.13 -17.88 9.39
CA ARG A 219 -32.46 -18.28 8.02
C ARG A 219 -33.17 -17.20 7.17
N ALA A 220 -33.04 -15.92 7.52
CA ALA A 220 -33.56 -14.84 6.69
C ALA A 220 -32.88 -14.87 5.29
N ARG A 221 -33.67 -14.97 4.22
CA ARG A 221 -33.20 -15.12 2.84
C ARG A 221 -32.33 -13.92 2.42
N ILE A 222 -32.83 -12.71 2.63
CA ILE A 222 -32.14 -11.47 2.28
C ILE A 222 -30.72 -11.44 2.90
N ALA A 223 -30.65 -11.75 4.20
CA ALA A 223 -29.35 -11.74 4.90
C ALA A 223 -28.38 -12.81 4.36
N ARG A 224 -28.88 -14.01 4.01
CA ARG A 224 -28.06 -15.05 3.42
C ARG A 224 -27.54 -14.68 2.04
N ASP A 225 -28.38 -14.08 1.20
CA ASP A 225 -28.01 -13.64 -0.16
C ASP A 225 -26.94 -12.52 -0.11
N ILE A 226 -27.07 -11.59 0.85
CA ILE A 226 -26.06 -10.54 1.09
C ILE A 226 -24.72 -11.17 1.47
N LEU A 227 -24.71 -12.10 2.43
CA LEU A 227 -23.46 -12.73 2.90
C LEU A 227 -22.84 -13.66 1.85
N GLU A 228 -23.65 -14.34 1.04
CA GLU A 228 -23.18 -15.14 -0.08
C GLU A 228 -22.45 -14.28 -1.11
N GLY A 229 -23.09 -13.19 -1.54
CA GLY A 229 -22.51 -12.24 -2.47
C GLY A 229 -21.23 -11.58 -1.92
N ALA A 230 -21.22 -11.20 -0.64
CA ALA A 230 -20.08 -10.62 0.03
C ALA A 230 -18.87 -11.60 0.09
N ALA A 231 -19.13 -12.87 0.45
CA ALA A 231 -18.08 -13.91 0.49
C ALA A 231 -17.51 -14.18 -0.90
N GLY A 232 -18.37 -14.29 -1.92
CA GLY A 232 -17.97 -14.52 -3.31
C GLY A 232 -17.09 -13.42 -3.88
N MET A 233 -17.42 -12.15 -3.57
CA MET A 233 -16.62 -11.00 -4.03
C MET A 233 -15.26 -10.90 -3.32
N LEU A 234 -15.24 -11.12 -2.00
CA LEU A 234 -13.99 -11.12 -1.24
C LEU A 234 -13.05 -12.24 -1.72
N ALA A 235 -13.60 -13.44 -1.98
CA ALA A 235 -12.85 -14.56 -2.53
C ALA A 235 -12.33 -14.27 -3.95
N LYS A 236 -13.13 -13.60 -4.79
CA LYS A 236 -12.71 -13.17 -6.14
C LYS A 236 -11.53 -12.20 -6.07
N ASP A 237 -11.58 -11.22 -5.18
CA ASP A 237 -10.48 -10.26 -5.00
C ASP A 237 -9.21 -10.96 -4.45
N ALA A 238 -9.36 -11.92 -3.52
CA ALA A 238 -8.25 -12.72 -3.02
C ALA A 238 -7.56 -13.53 -4.13
N VAL A 239 -8.34 -14.22 -4.97
CA VAL A 239 -7.82 -14.99 -6.10
C VAL A 239 -7.20 -14.08 -7.16
N ASN A 240 -7.78 -12.91 -7.44
CA ASN A 240 -7.19 -11.95 -8.36
C ASN A 240 -5.86 -11.37 -7.84
N CYS A 241 -5.73 -11.21 -6.52
CA CYS A 241 -4.46 -10.86 -5.90
C CYS A 241 -3.41 -11.97 -6.13
N ALA A 242 -3.79 -13.24 -5.89
CA ALA A 242 -2.91 -14.40 -6.12
C ALA A 242 -2.45 -14.52 -7.59
N ARG A 243 -3.34 -14.26 -8.56
CA ARG A 243 -3.02 -14.32 -10.01
C ARG A 243 -1.93 -13.34 -10.43
N LYS A 244 -1.74 -12.25 -9.70
CA LYS A 244 -0.65 -11.29 -9.95
C LYS A 244 0.71 -11.79 -9.45
N LEU A 245 0.73 -12.81 -8.61
CA LEU A 245 1.92 -13.28 -7.91
C LEU A 245 2.35 -14.69 -8.34
N ALA A 246 1.40 -15.54 -8.72
CA ALA A 246 1.63 -16.92 -9.03
C ALA A 246 0.78 -17.40 -10.20
N GLN A 247 1.28 -18.39 -10.92
CA GLN A 247 0.51 -19.12 -11.95
C GLN A 247 -0.61 -19.94 -11.27
N LYS A 248 -1.72 -20.15 -11.97
CA LYS A 248 -2.96 -20.77 -11.47
C LYS A 248 -2.76 -22.13 -10.78
N ASN A 249 -1.74 -22.89 -11.18
CA ASN A 249 -1.49 -24.24 -10.67
C ASN A 249 -0.43 -24.29 -9.54
N LYS A 250 0.03 -23.14 -9.06
CA LYS A 250 1.02 -23.10 -7.96
C LYS A 250 0.32 -22.97 -6.61
N PRO A 251 0.88 -23.57 -5.56
CA PRO A 251 0.37 -23.39 -4.21
C PRO A 251 0.39 -21.92 -3.80
N VAL A 252 -0.69 -21.46 -3.18
CA VAL A 252 -0.79 -20.13 -2.57
C VAL A 252 -1.43 -20.24 -1.21
N HIS A 253 -0.84 -19.58 -0.24
CA HIS A 253 -1.30 -19.56 1.14
C HIS A 253 -2.18 -18.34 1.40
N PHE A 254 -3.46 -18.57 1.70
CA PHE A 254 -4.42 -17.51 2.00
C PHE A 254 -4.62 -17.39 3.51
N VAL A 255 -4.42 -16.17 4.04
CA VAL A 255 -4.54 -15.86 5.47
C VAL A 255 -5.76 -14.95 5.68
N LEU A 256 -6.78 -15.47 6.34
CA LEU A 256 -8.00 -14.72 6.64
C LEU A 256 -7.81 -13.88 7.91
N ALA A 257 -8.01 -12.57 7.80
CA ALA A 257 -7.81 -11.61 8.88
C ALA A 257 -8.94 -10.57 8.96
N GLY A 258 -8.96 -9.82 10.05
CA GLY A 258 -9.93 -8.77 10.31
C GLY A 258 -11.13 -9.21 11.13
N GLY A 259 -11.80 -8.22 11.74
CA GLY A 259 -12.86 -8.45 12.73
C GLY A 259 -14.05 -9.25 12.19
N VAL A 260 -14.44 -9.04 10.93
CA VAL A 260 -15.56 -9.78 10.31
C VAL A 260 -15.20 -11.26 10.15
N LEU A 261 -14.05 -11.59 9.58
CA LEU A 261 -13.63 -12.97 9.35
C LEU A 261 -13.32 -13.72 10.65
N ARG A 262 -12.72 -13.05 11.64
CA ARG A 262 -12.47 -13.65 12.95
C ARG A 262 -13.74 -13.84 13.78
N GLY A 263 -14.63 -12.85 13.76
CA GLY A 263 -15.87 -12.87 14.54
C GLY A 263 -16.99 -13.74 13.95
N GLN A 264 -16.88 -14.12 12.66
CA GLN A 264 -17.92 -14.84 11.94
C GLN A 264 -17.39 -16.12 11.26
N PRO A 265 -17.16 -17.21 12.01
CA PRO A 265 -16.52 -18.43 11.48
C PRO A 265 -17.28 -19.05 10.30
N ALA A 266 -18.62 -18.97 10.28
CA ALA A 266 -19.44 -19.47 9.16
C ALA A 266 -19.16 -18.69 7.87
N PHE A 267 -18.98 -17.37 7.96
CA PHE A 267 -18.64 -16.52 6.84
C PHE A 267 -17.21 -16.79 6.36
N ALA A 268 -16.27 -16.94 7.29
CA ALA A 268 -14.87 -17.30 6.98
C ALA A 268 -14.81 -18.65 6.24
N ARG A 269 -15.61 -19.65 6.64
CA ARG A 269 -15.71 -20.94 5.90
C ARG A 269 -16.24 -20.77 4.48
N LYS A 270 -17.28 -19.93 4.27
CA LYS A 270 -17.78 -19.60 2.91
C LYS A 270 -16.72 -18.96 2.04
N VAL A 271 -15.99 -17.97 2.57
CA VAL A 271 -14.88 -17.33 1.86
C VAL A 271 -13.80 -18.35 1.52
N SER A 272 -13.41 -19.21 2.49
CA SER A 272 -12.42 -20.27 2.29
C SER A 272 -12.84 -21.27 1.21
N GLN A 273 -14.10 -21.72 1.23
CA GLN A 273 -14.63 -22.61 0.20
C GLN A 273 -14.58 -21.94 -1.17
N SER A 274 -15.06 -20.71 -1.28
CA SER A 274 -15.10 -19.95 -2.52
C SER A 274 -13.69 -19.66 -3.09
N ILE A 275 -12.68 -19.53 -2.22
CA ILE A 275 -11.27 -19.45 -2.65
C ILE A 275 -10.81 -20.78 -3.22
N ARG A 276 -11.04 -21.91 -2.52
CA ARG A 276 -10.61 -23.23 -2.98
C ARG A 276 -11.25 -23.66 -4.30
N GLU A 277 -12.53 -23.34 -4.49
CA GLU A 277 -13.22 -23.60 -5.76
C GLU A 277 -12.58 -22.87 -6.95
N ARG A 278 -12.04 -21.67 -6.72
CA ARG A 278 -11.39 -20.84 -7.75
C ARG A 278 -9.89 -21.06 -7.86
N TRP A 279 -9.27 -21.58 -6.80
CA TRP A 279 -7.84 -21.88 -6.69
C TRP A 279 -7.63 -23.22 -5.98
N PRO A 280 -7.67 -24.35 -6.70
CA PRO A 280 -7.64 -25.69 -6.07
C PRO A 280 -6.41 -25.98 -5.21
N GLN A 281 -5.26 -25.36 -5.51
CA GLN A 281 -4.02 -25.46 -4.74
C GLN A 281 -3.95 -24.48 -3.55
N ALA A 282 -5.09 -23.88 -3.16
CA ALA A 282 -5.13 -22.95 -2.05
C ALA A 282 -5.06 -23.66 -0.70
N THR A 283 -4.13 -23.26 0.14
CA THR A 283 -4.23 -23.46 1.58
C THR A 283 -4.85 -22.22 2.21
N VAL A 284 -5.89 -22.37 3.00
CA VAL A 284 -6.61 -21.24 3.61
C VAL A 284 -6.66 -21.46 5.11
N GLN A 285 -6.14 -20.49 5.86
CA GLN A 285 -6.16 -20.50 7.33
C GLN A 285 -6.53 -19.13 7.91
N GLY A 286 -7.03 -19.11 9.14
CA GLY A 286 -7.20 -17.87 9.90
C GLY A 286 -5.86 -17.32 10.38
N GLN A 287 -5.75 -16.01 10.50
CA GLN A 287 -4.60 -15.37 11.10
C GLN A 287 -4.44 -15.83 12.56
N LYS A 288 -3.27 -16.38 12.90
CA LYS A 288 -2.98 -16.91 14.25
C LYS A 288 -2.63 -15.80 15.25
N HIS A 289 -1.88 -14.82 14.81
CA HIS A 289 -1.41 -13.71 15.63
C HIS A 289 -1.81 -12.39 15.00
N ASP A 290 -2.01 -11.34 15.80
CA ASP A 290 -2.25 -9.98 15.30
C ASP A 290 -1.01 -9.42 14.59
N GLY A 291 -1.18 -8.31 13.84
CA GLY A 291 -0.11 -7.77 13.00
C GLY A 291 1.11 -7.31 13.78
N VAL A 292 0.96 -6.98 15.08
CA VAL A 292 2.09 -6.55 15.91
C VAL A 292 3.15 -7.65 16.05
N TRP A 293 2.77 -8.93 16.00
CA TRP A 293 3.72 -10.04 15.97
C TRP A 293 4.51 -10.10 14.66
N GLY A 294 3.88 -9.73 13.56
CA GLY A 294 4.61 -9.58 12.29
C GLY A 294 5.63 -8.43 12.33
N ALA A 295 5.33 -7.37 13.06
CA ALA A 295 6.31 -6.30 13.32
C ALA A 295 7.49 -6.83 14.17
N ILE A 296 7.24 -7.65 15.18
CA ILE A 296 8.29 -8.36 15.95
C ILE A 296 9.17 -9.21 15.01
N GLU A 297 8.57 -10.03 14.12
CA GLU A 297 9.34 -10.86 13.20
C GLU A 297 10.18 -10.04 12.21
N LEU A 298 9.69 -8.91 11.73
CA LEU A 298 10.49 -7.99 10.91
C LEU A 298 11.72 -7.45 11.67
N ALA A 299 11.56 -7.10 12.94
CA ALA A 299 12.65 -6.61 13.78
C ALA A 299 13.65 -7.71 14.14
N LYS A 300 13.19 -8.95 14.38
CA LYS A 300 14.07 -10.10 14.60
C LYS A 300 15.01 -10.35 13.41
N ASN A 301 14.52 -10.18 12.19
CA ASN A 301 15.34 -10.36 11.01
C ASN A 301 16.48 -9.34 10.94
N LEU A 302 16.28 -8.10 11.38
CA LEU A 302 17.36 -7.11 11.49
C LEU A 302 18.48 -7.56 12.44
N LEU A 303 18.14 -8.22 13.54
CA LEU A 303 19.13 -8.73 14.49
C LEU A 303 19.88 -9.94 13.94
N LYS A 304 19.19 -10.82 13.18
CA LYS A 304 19.82 -11.97 12.52
C LYS A 304 20.80 -11.54 11.44
N ASP A 305 20.41 -10.56 10.63
CA ASP A 305 21.27 -10.01 9.57
C ASP A 305 22.53 -9.33 10.16
N ALA A 306 22.37 -8.67 11.33
CA ALA A 306 23.49 -8.08 12.07
C ALA A 306 24.40 -9.10 12.78
N ALA A 307 23.86 -10.30 13.10
CA ALA A 307 24.59 -11.37 13.81
C ALA A 307 25.30 -12.35 12.87
N GLN A 308 25.01 -12.34 11.57
CA GLN A 308 25.82 -13.10 10.63
C GLN A 308 27.23 -12.49 10.58
N PRO A 309 28.29 -13.24 10.88
CA PRO A 309 29.64 -12.75 10.68
C PRO A 309 29.73 -12.36 9.21
N ILE A 310 30.05 -11.09 8.97
CA ILE A 310 30.46 -10.62 7.65
C ILE A 310 31.63 -11.51 7.28
N THR A 311 31.37 -12.61 6.58
CA THR A 311 32.41 -13.23 5.79
C THR A 311 32.84 -12.11 4.86
N ARG A 312 33.95 -11.51 5.15
CA ARG A 312 34.64 -10.58 4.26
C ARG A 312 34.87 -11.34 2.95
N SER A 313 33.86 -11.38 2.12
CA SER A 313 34.06 -11.39 0.68
C SER A 313 34.82 -10.11 0.43
N ILE A 314 36.07 -10.29 0.15
CA ILE A 314 37.07 -9.30 -0.19
C ILE A 314 36.37 -8.24 -1.05
N LEU A 315 36.31 -7.01 -0.50
CA LEU A 315 36.22 -5.77 -1.23
C LEU A 315 35.34 -5.80 -2.51
N SER A 316 34.03 -5.92 -2.33
CA SER A 316 33.21 -5.06 -3.16
C SER A 316 33.49 -3.64 -2.66
N PRO A 317 34.02 -2.73 -3.48
CA PRO A 317 34.14 -1.35 -3.06
C PRO A 317 32.79 -0.93 -2.53
N GLN A 318 32.77 -0.20 -1.40
CA GLN A 318 31.56 0.53 -0.97
C GLN A 318 30.96 1.09 -2.26
N PRO A 319 29.63 1.00 -2.47
CA PRO A 319 29.06 1.70 -3.60
C PRO A 319 29.57 3.13 -3.42
N SER A 320 30.57 3.47 -4.23
CA SER A 320 30.95 4.86 -4.44
C SER A 320 29.60 5.53 -4.66
N ILE A 321 29.31 6.59 -3.91
CA ILE A 321 28.13 7.41 -4.16
C ILE A 321 28.24 7.69 -5.65
N HIS A 322 27.55 6.89 -6.45
CA HIS A 322 27.57 7.03 -7.89
C HIS A 322 26.72 8.25 -8.16
N VAL A 323 27.36 9.41 -8.10
CA VAL A 323 26.75 10.67 -8.50
C VAL A 323 26.37 10.47 -9.96
N PRO A 324 25.08 10.44 -10.31
CA PRO A 324 24.65 10.29 -11.69
C PRO A 324 25.40 11.28 -12.58
N PRO A 325 25.73 10.96 -13.83
CA PRO A 325 26.43 11.88 -14.73
C PRO A 325 25.80 13.27 -14.81
N THR A 326 24.47 13.36 -14.64
CA THR A 326 23.70 14.60 -14.62
C THR A 326 23.91 15.44 -13.35
N GLU A 327 24.36 14.82 -12.25
CA GLU A 327 24.65 15.48 -10.97
C GLU A 327 26.15 15.77 -10.78
N GLN A 328 26.99 15.32 -11.71
CA GLN A 328 28.42 15.60 -11.67
C GLN A 328 28.71 17.06 -12.02
N ARG A 329 29.57 17.68 -11.25
CA ARG A 329 30.03 19.04 -11.54
C ARG A 329 30.83 19.08 -12.84
N ASN A 330 30.52 20.04 -13.72
CA ASN A 330 31.32 20.26 -14.91
C ASN A 330 32.63 20.93 -14.50
N PRO A 331 33.79 20.28 -14.70
CA PRO A 331 35.07 20.85 -14.28
C PRO A 331 35.42 22.21 -14.89
N ARG A 332 34.80 22.53 -16.05
CA ARG A 332 35.02 23.80 -16.75
C ARG A 332 34.21 24.95 -16.20
N SER A 333 33.13 24.69 -15.50
CA SER A 333 32.25 25.70 -14.92
C SER A 333 32.37 25.80 -13.39
N MET A 334 33.44 25.26 -12.80
CA MET A 334 33.63 25.24 -11.34
C MET A 334 33.70 26.64 -10.72
N GLU A 335 34.17 27.61 -11.48
CA GLU A 335 34.36 29.02 -11.05
C GLU A 335 33.42 29.98 -11.81
N LEU A 336 32.27 29.48 -12.28
CA LEU A 336 31.30 30.25 -13.07
C LEU A 336 30.85 31.56 -12.36
N ASP A 337 30.73 31.52 -11.05
CA ASP A 337 30.36 32.62 -10.18
C ASP A 337 31.43 33.74 -10.09
N ARG A 338 32.68 33.42 -10.49
CA ARG A 338 33.80 34.37 -10.49
C ARG A 338 34.11 34.96 -11.85
N LEU A 339 33.45 34.48 -12.90
CA LEU A 339 33.65 34.97 -14.25
C LEU A 339 32.94 36.30 -14.45
N SER A 340 33.49 37.12 -15.37
CA SER A 340 32.70 38.26 -15.89
C SER A 340 31.49 37.77 -16.66
N LEU A 341 30.42 38.56 -16.73
CA LEU A 341 29.20 38.17 -17.47
C LEU A 341 29.50 37.74 -18.92
N PRO A 342 30.29 38.46 -19.71
CA PRO A 342 30.63 38.01 -21.06
C PRO A 342 31.36 36.65 -21.07
N ALA A 343 32.29 36.44 -20.15
CA ALA A 343 33.04 35.18 -20.08
C ALA A 343 32.15 34.02 -19.62
N ALA A 344 31.21 34.26 -18.71
CA ALA A 344 30.24 33.25 -18.29
C ALA A 344 29.32 32.85 -19.44
N VAL A 345 28.80 33.82 -20.21
CA VAL A 345 27.97 33.58 -21.39
C VAL A 345 28.74 32.78 -22.45
N ASP A 346 29.99 33.16 -22.75
CA ASP A 346 30.85 32.47 -23.72
C ASP A 346 31.12 31.02 -23.31
N LEU A 347 31.40 30.78 -22.02
CA LEU A 347 31.54 29.45 -21.48
C LEU A 347 30.24 28.60 -21.66
N MET A 348 29.08 29.16 -21.35
CA MET A 348 27.79 28.47 -21.52
C MET A 348 27.53 28.11 -22.99
N LEU A 349 27.74 29.03 -23.91
CA LEU A 349 27.60 28.79 -25.35
C LEU A 349 28.58 27.73 -25.86
N THR A 350 29.83 27.74 -25.33
CA THR A 350 30.83 26.72 -25.66
C THR A 350 30.39 25.30 -25.18
N GLU A 351 29.82 25.21 -24.01
CA GLU A 351 29.34 23.93 -23.50
C GLU A 351 28.09 23.43 -24.32
N GLU A 352 27.20 24.31 -24.75
CA GLU A 352 26.10 23.98 -25.66
C GLU A 352 26.60 23.42 -27.01
N GLN A 353 27.66 24.02 -27.58
CA GLN A 353 28.25 23.48 -28.78
C GLN A 353 28.85 22.07 -28.60
N ARG A 354 29.36 21.77 -27.41
CA ARG A 354 29.86 20.43 -27.07
C ARG A 354 28.72 19.44 -26.94
N ALA A 355 27.60 19.82 -26.28
CA ALA A 355 26.40 19.01 -26.19
C ALA A 355 25.85 18.70 -27.57
N THR A 356 25.71 19.70 -28.43
CA THR A 356 25.28 19.54 -29.83
C THR A 356 26.20 18.59 -30.61
N LYS A 357 27.52 18.70 -30.46
CA LYS A 357 28.48 17.79 -31.10
C LYS A 357 28.31 16.35 -30.61
N ALA A 358 28.08 16.12 -29.33
CA ALA A 358 27.85 14.83 -28.75
C ALA A 358 26.56 14.18 -29.29
N VAL A 359 25.46 14.94 -29.34
CA VAL A 359 24.17 14.49 -29.91
C VAL A 359 24.34 14.14 -31.41
N ARG A 360 25.09 14.94 -32.14
CA ARG A 360 25.35 14.69 -33.58
C ARG A 360 26.15 13.40 -33.79
N ALA A 361 27.04 13.03 -32.89
CA ALA A 361 27.78 11.78 -32.96
C ALA A 361 26.84 10.55 -32.86
N GLU A 362 25.74 10.68 -32.14
CA GLU A 362 24.70 9.64 -32.02
C GLU A 362 23.64 9.67 -33.13
N GLY A 363 23.82 10.45 -34.17
CA GLY A 363 22.85 10.64 -35.24
C GLY A 363 22.31 9.34 -35.87
N LYS A 364 23.17 8.31 -36.02
CA LYS A 364 22.76 6.99 -36.53
C LYS A 364 21.80 6.26 -35.58
N THR A 365 22.07 6.35 -34.28
CA THR A 365 21.23 5.77 -33.21
C THR A 365 19.89 6.46 -33.16
N ILE A 366 19.89 7.80 -33.22
CA ILE A 366 18.66 8.63 -33.24
C ILE A 366 17.81 8.30 -34.47
N ALA A 367 18.41 8.23 -35.65
CA ALA A 367 17.70 7.88 -36.90
C ALA A 367 17.05 6.49 -36.81
N ARG A 368 17.75 5.51 -36.23
CA ARG A 368 17.20 4.16 -36.02
C ARG A 368 16.01 4.16 -35.07
N LEU A 369 16.09 4.89 -33.95
CA LEU A 369 14.98 5.05 -33.00
C LEU A 369 13.79 5.74 -33.65
N ALA A 370 14.02 6.82 -34.40
CA ALA A 370 12.96 7.50 -35.15
C ALA A 370 12.24 6.55 -36.12
N GLY A 371 13.01 5.69 -36.80
CA GLY A 371 12.44 4.65 -37.68
C GLY A 371 11.56 3.64 -36.92
N TRP A 372 11.94 3.23 -35.72
CA TRP A 372 11.10 2.34 -34.89
C TRP A 372 9.82 3.02 -34.45
N VAL A 373 9.90 4.29 -34.00
CA VAL A 373 8.73 5.07 -33.59
C VAL A 373 7.78 5.25 -34.77
N ALA A 374 8.28 5.65 -35.95
CA ALA A 374 7.48 5.81 -37.15
C ALA A 374 6.76 4.51 -37.54
N LYS A 375 7.47 3.37 -37.52
CA LYS A 375 6.88 2.06 -37.79
C LYS A 375 5.81 1.68 -36.73
N ALA A 376 6.05 1.94 -35.48
CA ALA A 376 5.09 1.67 -34.41
C ALA A 376 3.81 2.49 -34.60
N LEU A 377 3.93 3.80 -34.82
CA LEU A 377 2.78 4.68 -35.05
C LEU A 377 2.00 4.32 -36.32
N ALA A 378 2.67 3.97 -37.39
CA ALA A 378 2.04 3.51 -38.64
C ALA A 378 1.21 2.22 -38.46
N ASN A 379 1.60 1.37 -37.51
CA ASN A 379 0.88 0.12 -37.17
C ASN A 379 -0.13 0.32 -36.01
N GLY A 380 -0.53 1.54 -35.71
CA GLY A 380 -1.51 1.84 -34.64
C GLY A 380 -0.95 1.79 -33.22
N GLY A 381 0.37 1.71 -33.08
CA GLY A 381 1.05 1.80 -31.79
C GLY A 381 1.07 3.20 -31.19
N ARG A 382 1.74 3.34 -30.05
CA ARG A 382 1.80 4.57 -29.28
C ARG A 382 3.24 4.90 -28.86
N LEU A 383 3.54 6.19 -28.72
CA LEU A 383 4.79 6.69 -28.14
C LEU A 383 4.55 7.23 -26.74
N PHE A 384 5.40 6.83 -25.79
CA PHE A 384 5.37 7.36 -24.43
C PHE A 384 6.73 8.00 -24.09
N TYR A 385 6.70 9.29 -23.77
CA TYR A 385 7.80 9.97 -23.11
C TYR A 385 7.68 9.77 -21.62
N VAL A 386 8.70 9.20 -20.97
CA VAL A 386 8.70 8.95 -19.52
C VAL A 386 9.92 9.64 -18.94
N GLY A 387 9.71 10.56 -18.01
CA GLY A 387 10.82 11.32 -17.44
C GLY A 387 10.49 12.03 -16.14
N ALA A 388 11.52 12.56 -15.48
CA ALA A 388 11.41 13.38 -14.30
C ALA A 388 11.95 14.79 -14.57
N GLY A 389 11.59 15.76 -13.73
CA GLY A 389 12.10 17.12 -13.79
C GLY A 389 11.96 17.77 -15.18
N THR A 390 13.02 18.40 -15.66
CA THR A 390 13.04 19.07 -16.95
C THR A 390 12.84 18.12 -18.13
N SER A 391 13.42 16.92 -18.10
CA SER A 391 13.25 15.92 -19.16
C SER A 391 11.78 15.48 -19.28
N GLY A 392 11.11 15.26 -18.14
CA GLY A 392 9.68 14.94 -18.12
C GLY A 392 8.81 16.07 -18.66
N ARG A 393 9.15 17.35 -18.34
CA ARG A 393 8.44 18.54 -18.87
C ARG A 393 8.58 18.63 -20.39
N LEU A 394 9.77 18.44 -20.91
CA LEU A 394 10.00 18.45 -22.37
C LEU A 394 9.22 17.35 -23.08
N GLY A 395 9.18 16.12 -22.52
CA GLY A 395 8.39 15.04 -23.07
C GLY A 395 6.89 15.32 -23.08
N VAL A 396 6.35 15.95 -22.03
CA VAL A 396 4.95 16.38 -21.99
C VAL A 396 4.69 17.51 -22.99
N LEU A 397 5.60 18.49 -23.09
CA LEU A 397 5.49 19.58 -24.06
C LEU A 397 5.43 19.04 -25.49
N ASP A 398 6.37 18.19 -25.88
CA ASP A 398 6.38 17.57 -27.22
C ASP A 398 5.11 16.77 -27.49
N ALA A 399 4.65 15.95 -26.54
CA ALA A 399 3.41 15.20 -26.67
C ALA A 399 2.19 16.10 -26.86
N SER A 400 2.14 17.29 -26.21
CA SER A 400 1.04 18.24 -26.33
C SER A 400 0.98 18.96 -27.67
N GLU A 401 2.13 19.09 -28.34
CA GLU A 401 2.24 19.74 -29.64
C GLU A 401 1.93 18.78 -30.82
N CYS A 402 1.94 17.47 -30.59
CA CYS A 402 1.66 16.50 -31.64
C CYS A 402 0.25 16.60 -32.24
N PRO A 403 -0.84 16.77 -31.46
CA PRO A 403 -2.18 16.91 -32.02
C PRO A 403 -2.37 18.17 -32.90
N PRO A 404 -2.00 19.38 -32.47
CA PRO A 404 -2.19 20.57 -33.32
C PRO A 404 -1.27 20.59 -34.53
N THR A 405 -0.04 20.06 -34.41
CA THR A 405 0.97 20.13 -35.47
C THR A 405 0.79 19.03 -36.52
N PHE A 406 0.52 17.79 -36.07
CA PHE A 406 0.47 16.62 -36.95
C PHE A 406 -0.92 15.98 -37.04
N ARG A 407 -1.94 16.56 -36.41
CA ARG A 407 -3.30 15.97 -36.29
C ARG A 407 -3.28 14.56 -35.68
N ALA A 408 -2.30 14.28 -34.83
CA ALA A 408 -2.20 13.01 -34.11
C ALA A 408 -3.34 12.93 -33.06
N ARG A 409 -3.85 11.71 -32.83
CA ARG A 409 -4.79 11.54 -31.71
C ARG A 409 -4.03 11.69 -30.39
N PRO A 410 -4.63 12.32 -29.34
CA PRO A 410 -3.96 12.54 -28.05
C PRO A 410 -3.40 11.28 -27.40
N GLU A 411 -3.98 10.11 -27.71
CA GLU A 411 -3.54 8.83 -27.18
C GLU A 411 -2.31 8.27 -27.88
N GLN A 412 -1.97 8.75 -29.07
CA GLN A 412 -0.85 8.23 -29.87
C GLN A 412 0.51 8.65 -29.33
N VAL A 413 0.62 9.89 -28.81
CA VAL A 413 1.84 10.40 -28.20
C VAL A 413 1.50 10.94 -26.82
N GLN A 414 2.10 10.39 -25.78
CA GLN A 414 1.78 10.75 -24.40
C GLN A 414 3.03 11.03 -23.58
N GLY A 415 2.97 12.08 -22.75
CA GLY A 415 3.99 12.39 -21.77
C GLY A 415 3.63 11.84 -20.37
N ILE A 416 4.59 11.25 -19.70
CA ILE A 416 4.52 10.79 -18.31
C ILE A 416 5.63 11.46 -17.54
N ILE A 417 5.25 12.33 -16.59
CA ILE A 417 6.20 13.03 -15.72
C ILE A 417 6.13 12.48 -14.30
N ALA A 418 7.27 12.23 -13.69
CA ALA A 418 7.36 11.87 -12.27
C ALA A 418 6.78 12.99 -11.41
N GLY A 419 5.95 12.63 -10.42
CA GLY A 419 5.19 13.59 -9.62
C GLY A 419 3.86 14.03 -10.23
N GLY A 420 3.53 13.57 -11.46
CA GLY A 420 2.24 13.84 -12.12
C GLY A 420 2.08 15.28 -12.62
N PRO A 421 0.85 15.70 -12.96
CA PRO A 421 0.59 17.02 -13.58
C PRO A 421 1.11 18.22 -12.78
N GLN A 422 1.17 18.14 -11.46
CA GLN A 422 1.71 19.22 -10.63
C GLN A 422 3.21 19.46 -10.87
N ALA A 423 3.95 18.42 -11.27
CA ALA A 423 5.36 18.52 -11.57
C ALA A 423 5.66 19.33 -12.84
N LEU A 424 4.66 19.69 -13.64
CA LEU A 424 4.83 20.58 -14.80
C LEU A 424 5.18 22.00 -14.38
N THR A 425 4.61 22.48 -13.27
CA THR A 425 4.73 23.88 -12.80
C THR A 425 5.44 24.01 -11.47
N GLN A 426 5.66 22.90 -10.73
CA GLN A 426 6.29 22.90 -9.41
C GLN A 426 7.37 21.85 -9.33
N ALA A 427 8.39 22.05 -8.49
CA ALA A 427 9.33 21.01 -8.14
C ALA A 427 8.67 20.02 -7.16
N ILE A 428 8.72 18.72 -7.46
CA ILE A 428 8.21 17.65 -6.60
C ILE A 428 9.41 16.80 -6.18
N GLU A 429 9.96 17.11 -5.02
CA GLU A 429 11.12 16.44 -4.48
C GLU A 429 10.89 14.93 -4.28
N GLY A 430 11.87 14.12 -4.63
CA GLY A 430 11.86 12.66 -4.48
C GLY A 430 10.89 11.91 -5.42
N ALA A 431 10.27 12.59 -6.39
CA ALA A 431 9.40 11.93 -7.35
C ALA A 431 10.19 11.13 -8.40
N GLU A 432 11.42 11.51 -8.69
CA GLU A 432 12.29 10.86 -9.67
C GLU A 432 12.81 9.50 -9.19
N ASP A 433 12.91 9.30 -7.87
CA ASP A 433 13.39 8.06 -7.25
C ASP A 433 12.27 7.01 -7.03
N ASP A 434 11.01 7.32 -7.37
CA ASP A 434 9.87 6.40 -7.23
C ASP A 434 9.69 5.55 -8.51
N ALA A 435 10.57 4.54 -8.68
CA ALA A 435 10.49 3.59 -9.79
C ALA A 435 9.14 2.85 -9.86
N ASP A 436 8.52 2.57 -8.70
CA ASP A 436 7.21 1.92 -8.64
C ASP A 436 6.10 2.81 -9.19
N ALA A 437 6.15 4.12 -8.97
CA ALA A 437 5.22 5.08 -9.57
C ALA A 437 5.37 5.11 -11.09
N GLY A 438 6.60 5.07 -11.60
CA GLY A 438 6.90 4.96 -13.03
C GLY A 438 6.28 3.71 -13.64
N GLY A 439 6.52 2.55 -13.04
CA GLY A 439 5.93 1.27 -13.45
C GLY A 439 4.40 1.29 -13.46
N ARG A 440 3.78 1.80 -12.39
CA ARG A 440 2.31 1.97 -12.33
C ARG A 440 1.78 2.89 -13.42
N ALA A 441 2.45 4.01 -13.69
CA ALA A 441 2.02 4.97 -14.69
C ALA A 441 1.99 4.38 -16.11
N ILE A 442 2.93 3.49 -16.41
CA ILE A 442 2.98 2.73 -17.68
C ILE A 442 1.87 1.68 -17.72
N GLN A 443 1.70 0.89 -16.65
CA GLN A 443 0.67 -0.15 -16.57
C GLN A 443 -0.75 0.41 -16.73
N TYR A 444 -1.06 1.57 -16.11
CA TYR A 444 -2.37 2.22 -16.24
C TYR A 444 -2.71 2.67 -17.65
N ARG A 445 -1.70 2.81 -18.51
CA ARG A 445 -1.87 3.14 -19.92
C ARG A 445 -1.94 1.90 -20.83
N GLY A 446 -1.97 0.71 -20.23
CA GLY A 446 -2.10 -0.56 -20.96
C GLY A 446 -0.90 -0.85 -21.85
N VAL A 447 0.30 -0.51 -21.38
CA VAL A 447 1.56 -0.96 -21.99
C VAL A 447 1.94 -2.27 -21.30
N ASN A 448 2.04 -3.34 -22.07
CA ASN A 448 2.38 -4.69 -21.62
C ASN A 448 3.82 -5.03 -21.95
#